data_9d0ba3d4cf1918d422921699dc4ca48f
#
_entry.id   9d0ba3d4cf1918d422921699dc4ca48f
#
_cell.length_a   1.000
_cell.length_b   1.000
_cell.length_c   1.000
_cell.angle_alpha   90.00
_cell.angle_beta   90.00
_cell.angle_gamma   90.00
#
_symmetry.space_group_name_H-M   'P 1'
#
loop_
_entity.id
_entity.type
_entity.pdbx_description
1 polymer ?
#
loop_
_entity_poly.entity_id
_entity_poly.type
_entity_poly.pdbx_seq_one_letter_code
_entity_poly.pdbx_strand_id
1 'polypeptide(L)'
;MIRYRRSLGEEVTAIKNRVHALLARNGLSVEASDIFGKRALKKMLELSANLNETDGFILTDLISRFGSINKNIETVQDRLASMGKDNEYVKILMSIPGIDYYTALGIYSEIGDISRFPDADHLASYTGLVPKVDQSGSVAIYGHVTKAGPSVLRFFIVNSVHTLIKLSPTFRRLYKKMKKRIGRNRSVVAIARKLAVTIYNMLAKKEEFVENHMFEALKKRKLKVMEARSNKSEKFTKEDMEKVIGEVMISSKSNKLLS
;
A
#
# COMPACT_ATOMS: atom_id res chain seq x y z
N MET A 1 1.72 -9.53 8.52
CA MET A 1 2.39 -8.21 8.47
C MET A 1 1.83 -7.29 7.37
N ILE A 2 1.61 -7.73 6.14
CA ILE A 2 1.07 -6.89 5.04
C ILE A 2 -0.28 -6.26 5.43
N ARG A 3 -1.23 -7.08 5.92
CA ARG A 3 -2.55 -6.59 6.35
C ARG A 3 -2.45 -5.63 7.54
N TYR A 4 -1.54 -5.89 8.48
CA TYR A 4 -1.26 -5.00 9.61
C TYR A 4 -0.69 -3.65 9.15
N ARG A 5 0.29 -3.66 8.24
CA ARG A 5 0.82 -2.41 7.66
C ARG A 5 -0.30 -1.62 6.95
N ARG A 6 -1.23 -2.32 6.29
CA ARG A 6 -2.39 -1.69 5.66
C ARG A 6 -3.33 -1.06 6.68
N SER A 7 -3.67 -1.76 7.78
CA SER A 7 -4.53 -1.20 8.83
C SER A 7 -3.95 0.06 9.45
N LEU A 8 -2.62 0.10 9.70
CA LEU A 8 -1.95 1.33 10.12
C LEU A 8 -2.14 2.49 9.13
N GLY A 9 -2.14 2.22 7.82
CA GLY A 9 -2.42 3.24 6.79
C GLY A 9 -3.87 3.73 6.81
N GLU A 10 -4.81 2.86 7.12
CA GLU A 10 -6.23 3.20 7.30
C GLU A 10 -6.42 4.06 8.57
N GLU A 11 -5.71 3.76 9.66
CA GLU A 11 -5.69 4.57 10.88
C GLU A 11 -5.11 5.98 10.62
N VAL A 12 -3.99 6.09 9.89
CA VAL A 12 -3.44 7.38 9.45
C VAL A 12 -4.47 8.19 8.69
N THR A 13 -5.20 7.55 7.76
CA THR A 13 -6.25 8.21 6.98
C THR A 13 -7.39 8.70 7.88
N ALA A 14 -7.81 7.89 8.85
CA ALA A 14 -8.84 8.27 9.81
C ALA A 14 -8.42 9.47 10.67
N ILE A 15 -7.16 9.50 11.14
CA ILE A 15 -6.61 10.64 11.88
C ILE A 15 -6.59 11.90 11.00
N LYS A 16 -6.10 11.79 9.76
CA LYS A 16 -6.09 12.90 8.80
C LYS A 16 -7.48 13.50 8.61
N ASN A 17 -8.50 12.67 8.43
CA ASN A 17 -9.88 13.11 8.27
C ASN A 17 -10.40 13.82 9.54
N ARG A 18 -10.07 13.31 10.74
CA ARG A 18 -10.45 13.94 12.02
C ARG A 18 -9.80 15.31 12.17
N VAL A 19 -8.51 15.45 11.83
CA VAL A 19 -7.79 16.73 11.87
C VAL A 19 -8.44 17.72 10.90
N HIS A 20 -8.73 17.32 9.66
CA HIS A 20 -9.43 18.17 8.70
C HIS A 20 -10.79 18.63 9.22
N ALA A 21 -11.59 17.72 9.79
CA ALA A 21 -12.90 18.05 10.34
C ALA A 21 -12.80 19.02 11.54
N LEU A 22 -11.80 18.82 12.41
CA LEU A 22 -11.57 19.70 13.57
C LEU A 22 -11.18 21.11 13.12
N LEU A 23 -10.23 21.25 12.19
CA LEU A 23 -9.83 22.54 11.64
C LEU A 23 -11.00 23.26 10.97
N ALA A 24 -11.76 22.55 10.11
CA ALA A 24 -12.92 23.11 9.42
C ALA A 24 -13.99 23.61 10.39
N ARG A 25 -14.28 22.85 11.47
CA ARG A 25 -15.26 23.24 12.51
C ARG A 25 -14.86 24.53 13.21
N ASN A 26 -13.57 24.79 13.37
CA ASN A 26 -13.04 25.99 14.01
C ASN A 26 -12.72 27.13 13.02
N GLY A 27 -13.11 27.00 11.74
CA GLY A 27 -12.83 28.00 10.71
C GLY A 27 -11.34 28.18 10.39
N LEU A 28 -10.50 27.19 10.75
CA LEU A 28 -9.06 27.23 10.56
C LEU A 28 -8.66 26.57 9.25
N SER A 29 -7.74 27.20 8.54
CA SER A 29 -7.06 26.63 7.36
C SER A 29 -5.55 26.66 7.55
N VAL A 30 -4.88 25.59 7.11
CA VAL A 30 -3.42 25.55 7.07
C VAL A 30 -3.00 25.65 5.60
N GLU A 31 -2.40 26.79 5.25
CA GLU A 31 -1.87 27.01 3.91
C GLU A 31 -0.61 26.14 3.69
N ALA A 32 -0.81 24.94 3.18
CA ALA A 32 0.26 24.04 2.79
C ALA A 32 -0.23 23.05 1.73
N SER A 33 0.63 22.69 0.79
CA SER A 33 0.34 21.63 -0.20
C SER A 33 0.16 20.25 0.46
N ASP A 34 0.81 20.02 1.59
CA ASP A 34 0.62 18.86 2.48
C ASP A 34 0.57 19.36 3.93
N ILE A 35 -0.64 19.38 4.50
CA ILE A 35 -0.86 19.81 5.88
C ILE A 35 -0.31 18.84 6.93
N PHE A 36 0.14 17.65 6.53
CA PHE A 36 0.80 16.65 7.38
C PHE A 36 2.30 16.60 7.19
N GLY A 37 2.88 17.51 6.41
CA GLY A 37 4.31 17.73 6.33
C GLY A 37 4.87 18.35 7.62
N LYS A 38 6.16 18.13 7.93
CA LYS A 38 6.79 18.55 9.19
C LYS A 38 6.55 20.03 9.55
N ARG A 39 6.62 20.95 8.55
CA ARG A 39 6.39 22.39 8.77
C ARG A 39 4.94 22.70 9.12
N ALA A 40 4.01 22.06 8.41
CA ALA A 40 2.57 22.26 8.64
C ALA A 40 2.13 21.67 9.98
N LEU A 41 2.66 20.52 10.38
CA LEU A 41 2.42 19.95 11.72
C LEU A 41 2.86 20.88 12.84
N LYS A 42 4.03 21.52 12.69
CA LYS A 42 4.49 22.52 13.67
C LYS A 42 3.52 23.71 13.75
N LYS A 43 3.11 24.25 12.60
CA LYS A 43 2.13 25.33 12.54
C LYS A 43 0.77 24.93 13.14
N MET A 44 0.32 23.67 12.93
CA MET A 44 -0.91 23.18 13.59
C MET A 44 -0.79 23.10 15.09
N LEU A 45 0.37 22.73 15.64
CA LEU A 45 0.62 22.75 17.08
C LEU A 45 0.61 24.18 17.64
N GLU A 46 1.15 25.15 16.92
CA GLU A 46 1.06 26.58 17.28
C GLU A 46 -0.39 27.07 17.26
N LEU A 47 -1.18 26.66 16.27
CA LEU A 47 -2.59 26.98 16.16
C LEU A 47 -3.44 26.33 17.27
N SER A 48 -3.03 25.19 17.83
CA SER A 48 -3.79 24.52 18.89
C SER A 48 -3.91 25.39 20.15
N ALA A 49 -2.97 26.28 20.40
CA ALA A 49 -3.02 27.23 21.52
C ALA A 49 -4.12 28.31 21.35
N ASN A 50 -4.59 28.56 20.14
CA ASN A 50 -5.66 29.54 19.84
C ASN A 50 -7.05 28.90 19.81
N LEU A 51 -7.14 27.57 19.99
CA LEU A 51 -8.39 26.84 20.10
C LEU A 51 -8.93 26.88 21.55
N ASN A 52 -10.20 26.54 21.73
CA ASN A 52 -10.70 26.24 23.08
C ASN A 52 -9.91 25.01 23.63
N GLU A 53 -9.88 24.90 24.96
CA GLU A 53 -9.10 23.88 25.67
C GLU A 53 -9.34 22.45 25.14
N THR A 54 -10.60 22.10 24.91
CA THR A 54 -11.01 20.77 24.42
C THR A 54 -10.49 20.51 23.01
N ASP A 55 -10.68 21.44 22.07
CA ASP A 55 -10.27 21.27 20.68
C ASP A 55 -8.75 21.33 20.52
N GLY A 56 -8.07 22.15 21.33
CA GLY A 56 -6.62 22.21 21.41
C GLY A 56 -6.01 20.87 21.88
N PHE A 57 -6.60 20.29 22.94
CA PHE A 57 -6.20 18.96 23.44
C PHE A 57 -6.42 17.89 22.37
N ILE A 58 -7.59 17.84 21.74
CA ILE A 58 -7.90 16.85 20.68
C ILE A 58 -6.92 16.97 19.50
N LEU A 59 -6.60 18.19 19.05
CA LEU A 59 -5.68 18.40 17.94
C LEU A 59 -4.28 17.90 18.28
N THR A 60 -3.79 18.21 19.48
CA THR A 60 -2.48 17.78 19.97
C THR A 60 -2.40 16.25 20.08
N ASP A 61 -3.43 15.60 20.62
CA ASP A 61 -3.52 14.14 20.71
C ASP A 61 -3.50 13.48 19.30
N LEU A 62 -4.31 14.00 18.37
CA LEU A 62 -4.34 13.49 16.99
C LEU A 62 -2.99 13.61 16.28
N ILE A 63 -2.26 14.71 16.45
CA ILE A 63 -0.93 14.93 15.87
C ILE A 63 0.09 13.95 16.50
N SER A 64 0.03 13.75 17.81
CA SER A 64 0.88 12.80 18.52
C SER A 64 0.66 11.36 18.01
N ARG A 65 -0.60 10.93 17.90
CA ARG A 65 -0.97 9.60 17.35
C ARG A 65 -0.53 9.45 15.91
N PHE A 66 -0.69 10.48 15.08
CA PHE A 66 -0.20 10.48 13.70
C PHE A 66 1.30 10.22 13.64
N GLY A 67 2.09 10.87 14.50
CA GLY A 67 3.53 10.65 14.60
C GLY A 67 3.88 9.23 15.01
N SER A 68 3.23 8.70 16.04
CA SER A 68 3.45 7.36 16.57
C SER A 68 3.11 6.26 15.53
N ILE A 69 1.97 6.39 14.85
CA ILE A 69 1.57 5.41 13.83
C ILE A 69 2.51 5.45 12.63
N ASN A 70 2.98 6.63 12.19
CA ASN A 70 3.96 6.70 11.10
C ASN A 70 5.28 6.03 11.48
N LYS A 71 5.75 6.16 12.71
CA LYS A 71 6.93 5.44 13.21
C LYS A 71 6.71 3.92 13.17
N ASN A 72 5.53 3.45 13.60
CA ASN A 72 5.18 2.03 13.51
C ASN A 72 5.15 1.54 12.06
N ILE A 73 4.61 2.34 11.14
CA ILE A 73 4.61 2.06 9.70
C ILE A 73 6.05 1.88 9.19
N GLU A 74 6.97 2.77 9.57
CA GLU A 74 8.39 2.66 9.17
C GLU A 74 9.02 1.37 9.68
N THR A 75 8.82 1.04 10.96
CA THR A 75 9.33 -0.21 11.55
C THR A 75 8.79 -1.45 10.84
N VAL A 76 7.48 -1.48 10.56
CA VAL A 76 6.87 -2.60 9.83
C VAL A 76 7.39 -2.68 8.39
N GLN A 77 7.61 -1.55 7.73
CA GLN A 77 8.18 -1.51 6.38
C GLN A 77 9.62 -2.00 6.34
N ASP A 78 10.44 -1.64 7.33
CA ASP A 78 11.82 -2.12 7.42
C ASP A 78 11.84 -3.66 7.59
N ARG A 79 10.97 -4.20 8.45
CA ARG A 79 10.84 -5.65 8.63
C ARG A 79 10.29 -6.37 7.39
N LEU A 80 9.35 -5.77 6.69
CA LEU A 80 8.86 -6.32 5.42
C LEU A 80 9.96 -6.32 4.34
N ALA A 81 10.80 -5.29 4.29
CA ALA A 81 11.94 -5.23 3.36
C ALA A 81 12.95 -6.35 3.66
N SER A 82 13.25 -6.61 4.93
CA SER A 82 14.08 -7.72 5.37
C SER A 82 13.52 -9.09 4.93
N MET A 83 12.20 -9.30 5.10
CA MET A 83 11.54 -10.56 4.69
C MET A 83 11.53 -10.78 3.17
N GLY A 84 11.52 -9.70 2.37
CA GLY A 84 11.45 -9.79 0.90
C GLY A 84 12.79 -9.72 0.18
N LYS A 85 13.88 -9.38 0.88
CA LYS A 85 15.21 -9.07 0.32
C LYS A 85 15.72 -10.16 -0.64
N ASP A 86 15.59 -11.42 -0.24
CA ASP A 86 16.15 -12.54 -0.98
C ASP A 86 15.12 -13.28 -1.85
N ASN A 87 13.85 -12.83 -1.84
CA ASN A 87 12.79 -13.46 -2.60
C ASN A 87 12.85 -13.07 -4.09
N GLU A 88 13.12 -14.05 -4.94
CA GLU A 88 13.22 -13.88 -6.41
C GLU A 88 11.90 -13.34 -7.00
N TYR A 89 10.76 -13.87 -6.59
CA TYR A 89 9.45 -13.44 -7.10
C TYR A 89 9.11 -12.01 -6.74
N VAL A 90 9.53 -11.55 -5.55
CA VAL A 90 9.38 -10.14 -5.15
C VAL A 90 10.22 -9.25 -6.07
N LYS A 91 11.45 -9.64 -6.39
CA LYS A 91 12.33 -8.91 -7.31
C LYS A 91 11.74 -8.85 -8.73
N ILE A 92 11.19 -9.96 -9.21
CA ILE A 92 10.47 -10.03 -10.50
C ILE A 92 9.29 -9.05 -10.51
N LEU A 93 8.43 -9.08 -9.49
CA LEU A 93 7.28 -8.17 -9.41
C LEU A 93 7.70 -6.70 -9.34
N MET A 94 8.80 -6.38 -8.67
CA MET A 94 9.34 -5.02 -8.59
C MET A 94 9.82 -4.48 -9.94
N SER A 95 10.08 -5.32 -10.95
CA SER A 95 10.41 -4.87 -12.29
C SER A 95 9.23 -4.13 -12.96
N ILE A 96 7.98 -4.42 -12.55
CA ILE A 96 6.79 -3.75 -13.06
C ILE A 96 6.75 -2.28 -12.58
N PRO A 97 6.56 -1.29 -13.50
CA PRO A 97 6.38 0.10 -13.11
C PRO A 97 5.16 0.29 -12.21
N GLY A 98 5.35 0.94 -11.06
CA GLY A 98 4.27 1.17 -10.10
C GLY A 98 4.13 0.10 -9.02
N ILE A 99 4.95 -0.94 -9.06
CA ILE A 99 5.05 -1.94 -8.00
C ILE A 99 6.36 -1.71 -7.25
N ASP A 100 6.27 -1.30 -5.99
CA ASP A 100 7.38 -1.21 -5.05
C ASP A 100 7.53 -2.50 -4.23
N TYR A 101 8.51 -2.56 -3.33
CA TYR A 101 8.75 -3.76 -2.52
C TYR A 101 7.56 -4.14 -1.63
N TYR A 102 6.85 -3.16 -1.06
CA TYR A 102 5.68 -3.41 -0.23
C TYR A 102 4.51 -3.98 -1.04
N THR A 103 4.26 -3.40 -2.20
CA THR A 103 3.24 -3.86 -3.15
C THR A 103 3.59 -5.25 -3.70
N ALA A 104 4.86 -5.48 -4.04
CA ALA A 104 5.34 -6.78 -4.52
C ALA A 104 5.16 -7.88 -3.46
N LEU A 105 5.56 -7.61 -2.22
CA LEU A 105 5.34 -8.51 -1.09
C LEU A 105 3.85 -8.77 -0.84
N GLY A 106 3.02 -7.73 -0.93
CA GLY A 106 1.57 -7.85 -0.79
C GLY A 106 0.95 -8.75 -1.86
N ILE A 107 1.34 -8.56 -3.11
CA ILE A 107 0.90 -9.41 -4.24
C ILE A 107 1.39 -10.84 -4.04
N TYR A 108 2.68 -11.02 -3.76
CA TYR A 108 3.29 -12.35 -3.58
C TYR A 108 2.66 -13.11 -2.39
N SER A 109 2.43 -12.45 -1.26
CA SER A 109 1.84 -13.09 -0.08
C SER A 109 0.41 -13.58 -0.29
N GLU A 110 -0.36 -12.94 -1.17
CA GLU A 110 -1.73 -13.34 -1.49
C GLU A 110 -1.79 -14.37 -2.63
N ILE A 111 -0.82 -14.36 -3.54
CA ILE A 111 -0.70 -15.37 -4.61
C ILE A 111 -0.12 -16.67 -4.05
N GLY A 112 0.92 -16.58 -3.20
CA GLY A 112 1.68 -17.75 -2.75
C GLY A 112 2.40 -18.43 -3.90
N ASP A 113 2.30 -19.76 -3.97
CA ASP A 113 2.84 -20.52 -5.08
C ASP A 113 2.03 -20.31 -6.36
N ILE A 114 2.69 -19.84 -7.42
CA ILE A 114 2.06 -19.59 -8.72
C ILE A 114 1.56 -20.87 -9.38
N SER A 115 2.17 -22.01 -9.10
CA SER A 115 1.82 -23.31 -9.69
C SER A 115 0.40 -23.79 -9.30
N ARG A 116 -0.17 -23.24 -8.23
CA ARG A 116 -1.56 -23.52 -7.83
C ARG A 116 -2.62 -23.02 -8.82
N PHE A 117 -2.22 -22.13 -9.73
CA PHE A 117 -3.10 -21.63 -10.78
C PHE A 117 -2.76 -22.32 -12.09
N PRO A 118 -3.71 -23.04 -12.73
CA PRO A 118 -3.48 -23.72 -13.99
C PRO A 118 -3.04 -22.78 -15.12
N ASP A 119 -3.59 -21.57 -15.14
CA ASP A 119 -3.33 -20.54 -16.14
C ASP A 119 -3.55 -19.11 -15.62
N ALA A 120 -3.29 -18.14 -16.50
CA ALA A 120 -3.43 -16.72 -16.18
C ALA A 120 -4.89 -16.27 -15.94
N ASP A 121 -5.85 -16.91 -16.55
CA ASP A 121 -7.28 -16.58 -16.39
C ASP A 121 -7.78 -17.05 -15.02
N HIS A 122 -7.25 -18.15 -14.47
CA HIS A 122 -7.52 -18.59 -13.11
C HIS A 122 -6.99 -17.59 -12.08
N LEU A 123 -5.75 -17.07 -12.25
CA LEU A 123 -5.25 -16.00 -11.38
C LEU A 123 -6.09 -14.72 -11.54
N ALA A 124 -6.43 -14.32 -12.76
CA ALA A 124 -7.28 -13.14 -12.99
C ALA A 124 -8.67 -13.29 -12.31
N SER A 125 -9.26 -14.48 -12.36
CA SER A 125 -10.51 -14.82 -11.68
C SER A 125 -10.36 -14.77 -10.16
N TYR A 126 -9.26 -15.30 -9.62
CA TYR A 126 -8.92 -15.25 -8.20
C TYR A 126 -8.77 -13.82 -7.67
N THR A 127 -8.31 -12.86 -8.51
CA THR A 127 -8.26 -11.45 -8.12
C THR A 127 -9.64 -10.80 -8.00
N GLY A 128 -10.69 -11.43 -8.55
CA GLY A 128 -12.04 -10.89 -8.65
C GLY A 128 -12.17 -9.69 -9.60
N LEU A 129 -11.25 -9.55 -10.56
CA LEU A 129 -11.23 -8.50 -11.58
C LEU A 129 -11.90 -8.94 -12.89
N VAL A 130 -12.56 -10.09 -12.89
CA VAL A 130 -13.35 -10.61 -14.00
C VAL A 130 -14.82 -10.18 -13.88
N PRO A 131 -15.52 -9.92 -15.00
CA PRO A 131 -16.94 -9.63 -14.95
C PRO A 131 -17.71 -10.87 -14.47
N LYS A 132 -18.80 -10.64 -13.74
CA LYS A 132 -19.80 -11.68 -13.52
C LYS A 132 -20.45 -11.99 -14.86
N VAL A 133 -20.55 -13.26 -15.19
CA VAL A 133 -21.24 -13.74 -16.40
C VAL A 133 -22.48 -14.48 -15.94
N ASP A 134 -23.63 -13.92 -16.23
CA ASP A 134 -24.91 -14.61 -16.06
C ASP A 134 -25.31 -15.16 -17.44
N GLN A 135 -25.17 -16.47 -17.62
CA GLN A 135 -25.47 -17.14 -18.86
C GLN A 135 -26.81 -17.91 -18.72
N SER A 136 -27.77 -17.55 -19.52
CA SER A 136 -29.03 -18.26 -19.65
C SER A 136 -29.17 -18.69 -21.11
N GLY A 137 -29.01 -20.01 -21.36
CA GLY A 137 -29.01 -20.55 -22.72
C GLY A 137 -27.86 -19.98 -23.57
N SER A 138 -28.20 -19.44 -24.73
CA SER A 138 -27.23 -18.85 -25.69
C SER A 138 -26.88 -17.39 -25.41
N VAL A 139 -27.53 -16.75 -24.44
CA VAL A 139 -27.32 -15.32 -24.11
C VAL A 139 -26.41 -15.19 -22.89
N ALA A 140 -25.23 -14.56 -23.05
CA ALA A 140 -24.32 -14.22 -21.96
C ALA A 140 -24.45 -12.74 -21.63
N ILE A 141 -24.87 -12.42 -20.39
CA ILE A 141 -24.96 -11.06 -19.87
C ILE A 141 -23.73 -10.79 -18.98
N TYR A 142 -22.93 -9.80 -19.35
CA TYR A 142 -21.77 -9.39 -18.59
C TYR A 142 -22.15 -8.31 -17.56
N GLY A 143 -22.11 -8.68 -16.29
CA GLY A 143 -22.38 -7.78 -15.16
C GLY A 143 -21.13 -7.02 -14.64
N HIS A 144 -21.25 -6.55 -13.41
CA HIS A 144 -20.12 -5.94 -12.71
C HIS A 144 -19.03 -6.98 -12.40
N VAL A 145 -17.83 -6.51 -12.04
CA VAL A 145 -16.74 -7.39 -11.57
C VAL A 145 -17.18 -8.18 -10.36
N THR A 146 -16.79 -9.45 -10.30
CA THR A 146 -17.23 -10.41 -9.27
C THR A 146 -16.83 -9.95 -7.86
N LYS A 147 -15.70 -9.27 -7.72
CA LYS A 147 -15.02 -8.95 -6.43
C LYS A 147 -14.79 -10.19 -5.54
N ALA A 148 -14.98 -11.39 -6.09
CA ALA A 148 -14.62 -12.63 -5.42
C ALA A 148 -13.10 -12.68 -5.19
N GLY A 149 -12.67 -13.36 -4.13
CA GLY A 149 -11.24 -13.48 -3.80
C GLY A 149 -10.66 -12.31 -2.97
N PRO A 150 -9.34 -12.34 -2.72
CA PRO A 150 -8.70 -11.47 -1.73
C PRO A 150 -8.79 -9.99 -2.08
N SER A 151 -9.43 -9.21 -1.21
CA SER A 151 -9.55 -7.75 -1.39
C SER A 151 -8.19 -7.05 -1.35
N VAL A 152 -7.23 -7.59 -0.61
CA VAL A 152 -5.87 -7.08 -0.50
C VAL A 152 -5.10 -7.22 -1.80
N LEU A 153 -5.17 -8.38 -2.45
CA LEU A 153 -4.57 -8.59 -3.78
C LEU A 153 -5.13 -7.63 -4.81
N ARG A 154 -6.45 -7.52 -4.86
CA ARG A 154 -7.15 -6.60 -5.76
C ARG A 154 -6.75 -5.14 -5.51
N PHE A 155 -6.64 -4.73 -4.24
CA PHE A 155 -6.18 -3.39 -3.85
C PHE A 155 -4.79 -3.09 -4.41
N PHE A 156 -3.81 -3.97 -4.23
CA PHE A 156 -2.47 -3.75 -4.73
C PHE A 156 -2.41 -3.68 -6.25
N ILE A 157 -3.08 -4.61 -6.95
CA ILE A 157 -3.10 -4.62 -8.42
C ILE A 157 -3.75 -3.35 -8.97
N VAL A 158 -4.93 -2.95 -8.46
CA VAL A 158 -5.65 -1.78 -8.97
C VAL A 158 -4.86 -0.48 -8.72
N ASN A 159 -4.27 -0.31 -7.54
CA ASN A 159 -3.47 0.87 -7.24
C ASN A 159 -2.21 0.98 -8.12
N SER A 160 -1.58 -0.14 -8.44
CA SER A 160 -0.40 -0.16 -9.33
C SER A 160 -0.73 0.33 -10.74
N VAL A 161 -1.97 0.14 -11.21
CA VAL A 161 -2.41 0.53 -12.56
C VAL A 161 -2.23 2.01 -12.83
N HIS A 162 -2.46 2.88 -11.85
CA HIS A 162 -2.35 4.33 -12.06
C HIS A 162 -0.92 4.76 -12.43
N THR A 163 0.07 4.19 -11.76
CA THR A 163 1.48 4.44 -12.08
C THR A 163 1.91 3.70 -13.34
N LEU A 164 1.45 2.47 -13.52
CA LEU A 164 1.71 1.67 -14.72
C LEU A 164 1.27 2.40 -15.99
N ILE A 165 0.06 2.93 -16.03
CA ILE A 165 -0.47 3.71 -17.18
C ILE A 165 0.38 4.97 -17.45
N LYS A 166 0.93 5.59 -16.41
CA LYS A 166 1.79 6.78 -16.56
C LYS A 166 3.16 6.44 -17.13
N LEU A 167 3.72 5.32 -16.75
CA LEU A 167 5.10 4.95 -17.06
C LEU A 167 5.21 4.02 -18.28
N SER A 168 4.32 3.03 -18.44
CA SER A 168 4.35 2.05 -19.53
C SER A 168 3.64 2.58 -20.79
N PRO A 169 4.33 2.77 -21.93
CA PRO A 169 3.71 3.13 -23.20
C PRO A 169 2.66 2.12 -23.67
N THR A 170 2.91 0.83 -23.49
CA THR A 170 1.99 -0.25 -23.88
C THR A 170 0.68 -0.20 -23.10
N PHE A 171 0.76 -0.15 -21.76
CA PHE A 171 -0.44 -0.06 -20.93
C PHE A 171 -1.15 1.29 -21.08
N ARG A 172 -0.43 2.37 -21.35
CA ARG A 172 -0.99 3.68 -21.68
C ARG A 172 -1.83 3.64 -22.95
N ARG A 173 -1.33 3.02 -24.03
CA ARG A 173 -2.09 2.86 -25.30
C ARG A 173 -3.35 2.04 -25.09
N LEU A 174 -3.23 0.90 -24.38
CA LEU A 174 -4.38 0.05 -24.05
C LEU A 174 -5.43 0.81 -23.24
N TYR A 175 -5.01 1.52 -22.20
CA TYR A 175 -5.90 2.35 -21.39
C TYR A 175 -6.63 3.40 -22.21
N LYS A 176 -5.91 4.17 -23.06
CA LYS A 176 -6.52 5.19 -23.92
C LYS A 176 -7.58 4.59 -24.86
N LYS A 177 -7.30 3.42 -25.48
CA LYS A 177 -8.25 2.68 -26.34
C LYS A 177 -9.48 2.25 -25.56
N MET A 178 -9.31 1.65 -24.37
CA MET A 178 -10.41 1.18 -23.53
C MET A 178 -11.23 2.35 -22.97
N LYS A 179 -10.59 3.44 -22.53
CA LYS A 179 -11.26 4.63 -21.98
C LYS A 179 -12.28 5.24 -22.94
N LYS A 180 -11.97 5.27 -24.25
CA LYS A 180 -12.91 5.74 -25.29
C LYS A 180 -14.15 4.88 -25.40
N ARG A 181 -14.03 3.54 -25.13
CA ARG A 181 -15.12 2.57 -25.33
C ARG A 181 -15.97 2.36 -24.07
N ILE A 182 -15.34 2.24 -22.89
CA ILE A 182 -16.00 1.78 -21.65
C ILE A 182 -15.89 2.77 -20.49
N GLY A 183 -15.31 3.94 -20.72
CA GLY A 183 -15.13 5.00 -19.70
C GLY A 183 -13.94 4.75 -18.77
N ARG A 184 -13.67 5.74 -17.90
CA ARG A 184 -12.46 5.80 -17.07
C ARG A 184 -12.33 4.64 -16.09
N ASN A 185 -13.32 4.45 -15.21
CA ASN A 185 -13.22 3.51 -14.10
C ASN A 185 -13.19 2.04 -14.58
N ARG A 186 -14.04 1.72 -15.55
CA ARG A 186 -14.06 0.36 -16.15
C ARG A 186 -12.75 0.05 -16.86
N SER A 187 -12.12 1.06 -17.48
CA SER A 187 -10.81 0.88 -18.13
C SER A 187 -9.69 0.59 -17.15
N VAL A 188 -9.68 1.24 -15.98
CA VAL A 188 -8.69 0.93 -14.91
C VAL A 188 -8.82 -0.53 -14.48
N VAL A 189 -10.05 -1.02 -14.27
CA VAL A 189 -10.31 -2.43 -13.90
C VAL A 189 -9.87 -3.40 -15.00
N ALA A 190 -10.14 -3.07 -16.26
CA ALA A 190 -9.72 -3.89 -17.40
C ALA A 190 -8.18 -3.96 -17.54
N ILE A 191 -7.49 -2.85 -17.28
CA ILE A 191 -6.02 -2.84 -17.22
C ILE A 191 -5.50 -3.63 -16.02
N ALA A 192 -6.17 -3.53 -14.85
CA ALA A 192 -5.83 -4.32 -13.67
C ALA A 192 -5.92 -5.83 -13.94
N ARG A 193 -6.95 -6.30 -14.66
CA ARG A 193 -7.04 -7.70 -15.11
C ARG A 193 -5.86 -8.07 -16.03
N LYS A 194 -5.51 -7.22 -17.00
CA LYS A 194 -4.35 -7.47 -17.87
C LYS A 194 -3.04 -7.50 -17.09
N LEU A 195 -2.90 -6.64 -16.07
CA LEU A 195 -1.74 -6.69 -15.17
C LEU A 195 -1.70 -8.02 -14.40
N ALA A 196 -2.84 -8.54 -13.91
CA ALA A 196 -2.88 -9.85 -13.25
C ALA A 196 -2.42 -10.99 -14.18
N VAL A 197 -2.86 -10.98 -15.45
CA VAL A 197 -2.38 -11.92 -16.48
C VAL A 197 -0.87 -11.77 -16.72
N THR A 198 -0.37 -10.54 -16.80
CA THR A 198 1.07 -10.27 -16.94
C THR A 198 1.85 -10.80 -15.73
N ILE A 199 1.37 -10.56 -14.52
CA ILE A 199 1.99 -11.07 -13.27
C ILE A 199 2.06 -12.61 -13.30
N TYR A 200 0.98 -13.29 -13.69
CA TYR A 200 0.99 -14.75 -13.82
C TYR A 200 2.13 -15.21 -14.72
N ASN A 201 2.17 -14.69 -15.96
CA ASN A 201 3.18 -15.11 -16.94
C ASN A 201 4.61 -14.84 -16.46
N MET A 202 4.84 -13.71 -15.81
CA MET A 202 6.16 -13.35 -15.25
C MET A 202 6.58 -14.31 -14.13
N LEU A 203 5.68 -14.62 -13.20
CA LEU A 203 5.98 -15.52 -12.09
C LEU A 203 6.13 -16.96 -12.54
N ALA A 204 5.28 -17.44 -13.47
CA ALA A 204 5.34 -18.79 -14.01
C ALA A 204 6.61 -19.06 -14.81
N LYS A 205 7.08 -18.07 -15.57
CA LYS A 205 8.30 -18.16 -16.38
C LYS A 205 9.57 -17.68 -15.66
N LYS A 206 9.41 -17.07 -14.48
CA LYS A 206 10.47 -16.37 -13.74
C LYS A 206 11.17 -15.28 -14.57
N GLU A 207 10.39 -14.57 -15.38
CA GLU A 207 10.86 -13.49 -16.25
C GLU A 207 10.49 -12.12 -15.70
N GLU A 208 11.38 -11.15 -15.88
CA GLU A 208 11.13 -9.77 -15.50
C GLU A 208 10.27 -9.03 -16.54
N PHE A 209 9.62 -7.95 -16.09
CA PHE A 209 8.87 -7.07 -16.97
C PHE A 209 9.83 -6.29 -17.90
N VAL A 210 9.79 -6.59 -19.19
CA VAL A 210 10.63 -5.95 -20.20
C VAL A 210 9.76 -5.05 -21.08
N GLU A 211 9.98 -3.75 -21.02
CA GLU A 211 9.35 -2.81 -21.94
C GLU A 211 10.33 -1.78 -22.50
N ASN A 212 11.30 -1.29 -21.69
CA ASN A 212 12.32 -0.31 -22.10
C ASN A 212 13.46 -0.23 -21.09
N HIS A 213 14.66 0.15 -21.53
CA HIS A 213 15.85 0.39 -20.68
C HIS A 213 15.64 1.40 -19.53
N MET A 214 14.68 2.33 -19.66
CA MET A 214 14.35 3.28 -18.60
C MET A 214 13.86 2.58 -17.32
N PHE A 215 13.25 1.40 -17.41
CA PHE A 215 12.74 0.66 -16.25
C PHE A 215 13.83 -0.03 -15.45
N GLU A 216 14.99 -0.32 -16.06
CA GLU A 216 16.17 -0.82 -15.35
C GLU A 216 16.64 0.15 -14.26
N ALA A 217 16.71 1.44 -14.56
CA ALA A 217 17.09 2.46 -13.58
C ALA A 217 16.08 2.56 -12.41
N LEU A 218 14.77 2.48 -12.72
CA LEU A 218 13.71 2.48 -11.72
C LEU A 218 13.76 1.22 -10.83
N LYS A 219 14.03 0.06 -11.42
CA LYS A 219 14.21 -1.21 -10.70
C LYS A 219 15.40 -1.12 -9.75
N LYS A 220 16.57 -0.70 -10.23
CA LYS A 220 17.79 -0.54 -9.41
C LYS A 220 17.54 0.39 -8.21
N ARG A 221 16.79 1.50 -8.40
CA ARG A 221 16.43 2.41 -7.31
C ARG A 221 15.53 1.74 -6.27
N LYS A 222 14.52 0.95 -6.69
CA LYS A 222 13.62 0.23 -5.78
C LYS A 222 14.37 -0.82 -4.96
N LEU A 223 15.27 -1.58 -5.59
CA LEU A 223 16.11 -2.57 -4.91
C LEU A 223 16.99 -1.92 -3.85
N LYS A 224 17.67 -0.80 -4.17
CA LYS A 224 18.48 -0.04 -3.19
C LYS A 224 17.64 0.42 -1.98
N VAL A 225 16.40 0.87 -2.19
CA VAL A 225 15.51 1.28 -1.09
C VAL A 225 15.14 0.08 -0.21
N MET A 226 14.85 -1.07 -0.82
CA MET A 226 14.53 -2.30 -0.09
C MET A 226 15.73 -2.79 0.73
N GLU A 227 16.93 -2.81 0.14
CA GLU A 227 18.18 -3.19 0.81
C GLU A 227 18.51 -2.27 1.97
N ALA A 228 18.41 -0.95 1.78
CA ALA A 228 18.64 0.03 2.85
C ALA A 228 17.69 -0.16 4.04
N ARG A 229 16.42 -0.48 3.78
CA ARG A 229 15.44 -0.78 4.85
C ARG A 229 15.70 -2.11 5.52
N SER A 230 16.06 -3.14 4.74
CA SER A 230 16.45 -4.44 5.28
C SER A 230 17.63 -4.32 6.26
N ASN A 231 18.70 -3.62 5.85
CA ASN A 231 19.87 -3.40 6.69
C ASN A 231 19.57 -2.60 7.97
N LYS A 232 18.56 -1.71 7.92
CA LYS A 232 18.08 -1.00 9.12
C LYS A 232 17.34 -1.93 10.07
N SER A 233 16.53 -2.87 9.53
CA SER A 233 15.82 -3.87 10.32
C SER A 233 16.76 -4.90 10.98
N GLU A 234 17.84 -5.29 10.30
CA GLU A 234 18.85 -6.23 10.82
C GLU A 234 19.66 -5.67 12.00
N LYS A 235 19.78 -4.33 12.09
CA LYS A 235 20.43 -3.66 13.24
C LYS A 235 19.57 -3.62 14.51
N PHE A 236 18.28 -3.95 14.40
CA PHE A 236 17.37 -4.07 15.54
C PHE A 236 17.49 -5.50 16.09
N THR A 237 18.43 -5.70 17.01
CA THR A 237 18.80 -7.01 17.57
C THR A 237 17.79 -7.52 18.59
N LYS A 238 17.91 -8.83 18.97
CA LYS A 238 17.16 -9.40 20.09
C LYS A 238 17.32 -8.60 21.38
N GLU A 239 18.51 -8.04 21.63
CA GLU A 239 18.82 -7.21 22.79
C GLU A 239 17.97 -5.93 22.84
N ASP A 240 17.72 -5.29 21.67
CA ASP A 240 16.83 -4.12 21.60
C ASP A 240 15.38 -4.48 21.92
N MET A 241 14.93 -5.68 21.52
CA MET A 241 13.60 -6.20 21.85
C MET A 241 13.47 -6.50 23.35
N GLU A 242 14.47 -7.15 23.96
CA GLU A 242 14.50 -7.44 25.39
C GLU A 242 14.54 -6.17 26.24
N LYS A 243 15.27 -5.15 25.78
CA LYS A 243 15.34 -3.84 26.43
C LYS A 243 13.98 -3.11 26.40
N VAL A 244 13.31 -3.10 25.24
CA VAL A 244 11.97 -2.51 25.12
C VAL A 244 10.94 -3.26 25.97
N ILE A 245 10.97 -4.58 25.96
CA ILE A 245 10.10 -5.43 26.82
C ILE A 245 10.39 -5.16 28.30
N GLY A 246 11.66 -5.04 28.68
CA GLY A 246 12.08 -4.70 30.04
C GLY A 246 11.56 -3.34 30.50
N GLU A 247 11.66 -2.32 29.67
CA GLU A 247 11.15 -0.95 29.96
C GLU A 247 9.62 -0.94 30.11
N VAL A 248 8.89 -1.66 29.24
CA VAL A 248 7.43 -1.78 29.34
C VAL A 248 6.99 -2.53 30.60
N MET A 249 7.71 -3.59 30.99
CA MET A 249 7.43 -4.32 32.23
C MET A 249 7.73 -3.52 33.50
N ILE A 250 8.76 -2.70 33.50
CA ILE A 250 9.10 -1.82 34.63
C ILE A 250 8.03 -0.71 34.75
N SER A 251 7.62 -0.10 33.64
CA SER A 251 6.55 0.90 33.61
C SER A 251 5.21 0.36 34.11
N SER A 252 4.87 -0.89 33.77
CA SER A 252 3.62 -1.54 34.22
C SER A 252 3.65 -1.90 35.72
N LYS A 253 4.82 -2.21 36.30
CA LYS A 253 4.98 -2.45 37.73
C LYS A 253 4.91 -1.15 38.55
N SER A 254 5.47 -0.05 38.04
CA SER A 254 5.42 1.26 38.71
C SER A 254 3.98 1.79 38.81
N ASN A 255 3.14 1.55 37.82
CA ASN A 255 1.73 1.94 37.86
C ASN A 255 0.85 1.07 38.78
N LYS A 256 1.31 -0.14 39.17
CA LYS A 256 0.61 -0.98 40.15
C LYS A 256 0.98 -0.67 41.62
N LEU A 257 2.00 0.15 41.85
CA LEU A 257 2.42 0.55 43.20
C LEU A 257 1.84 1.93 43.60
N LEU A 258 1.11 2.59 42.70
CA LEU A 258 0.49 3.90 42.90
C LEU A 258 -1.05 3.83 42.90
N SER A 259 -1.62 2.63 42.85
CA SER A 259 -3.05 2.32 43.07
C SER A 259 -3.22 1.54 44.34
#